data_1e75feb6d2f3aec417aea6f37b35e6de
#
_entry.id   1e75feb6d2f3aec417aea6f37b35e6de
#
_cell.length_a   1.000
_cell.length_b   1.000
_cell.length_c   1.000
_cell.angle_alpha   90.00
_cell.angle_beta   90.00
_cell.angle_gamma   90.00
#
_symmetry.space_group_name_H-M   'P 1'
#
loop_
_entity.id
_entity.type
_entity.pdbx_description
1 polymer ?
#
loop_
_entity_poly.entity_id
_entity_poly.type
_entity_poly.pdbx_seq_one_letter_code
_entity_poly.pdbx_strand_id
1 'polypeptide(L)'
;MNTRTLAISSMLFWMACSNLFRIRISDESITTVDSGTLVEQFAGDIGFGEFVSMDLTSSAELANQGVEPGDISEVFMENLELEAVSPTGGDLSFIDSVDVYVEAPDLPRVLIASQDDFPEGQALVTFTLEDVDLTDYVVSESMTFDTDVSGNRPDQSTDIAARFTVAIGVTGKGACANATGNR
;
A
#
# COMPACT_ATOMS: atom_id res chain seq x y z
N MET A 1 -13.63 -14.53 -68.96
CA MET A 1 -14.36 -14.59 -67.64
C MET A 1 -13.32 -14.82 -66.56
N ASN A 2 -12.93 -13.75 -65.89
CA ASN A 2 -11.88 -13.78 -64.86
C ASN A 2 -12.55 -13.74 -63.43
N THR A 3 -12.49 -14.87 -62.77
CA THR A 3 -12.98 -14.99 -61.39
C THR A 3 -11.85 -14.57 -60.43
N ARG A 4 -11.98 -13.38 -59.81
CA ARG A 4 -11.07 -12.92 -58.75
C ARG A 4 -11.55 -13.46 -57.42
N THR A 5 -10.76 -14.37 -56.85
CA THR A 5 -10.97 -14.88 -55.48
C THR A 5 -10.44 -13.84 -54.48
N LEU A 6 -11.34 -13.23 -53.71
CA LEU A 6 -10.97 -12.37 -52.55
C LEU A 6 -10.59 -13.29 -51.38
N ALA A 7 -9.36 -13.26 -50.96
CA ALA A 7 -8.90 -13.86 -49.73
C ALA A 7 -9.19 -12.86 -48.60
N ILE A 8 -10.18 -13.16 -47.75
CA ILE A 8 -10.46 -12.42 -46.52
C ILE A 8 -9.47 -12.93 -45.45
N SER A 9 -8.43 -12.13 -45.20
CA SER A 9 -7.48 -12.36 -44.09
C SER A 9 -8.16 -12.01 -42.80
N SER A 10 -8.56 -13.04 -42.03
CA SER A 10 -9.10 -12.88 -40.68
C SER A 10 -7.95 -12.58 -39.72
N MET A 11 -7.75 -11.30 -39.44
CA MET A 11 -6.81 -10.83 -38.41
C MET A 11 -7.44 -11.09 -37.03
N LEU A 12 -7.04 -12.20 -36.39
CA LEU A 12 -7.36 -12.47 -35.00
C LEU A 12 -6.62 -11.42 -34.14
N PHE A 13 -7.36 -10.43 -33.71
CA PHE A 13 -6.92 -9.54 -32.61
C PHE A 13 -6.87 -10.38 -31.31
N TRP A 14 -5.68 -10.80 -30.93
CA TRP A 14 -5.43 -11.24 -29.58
C TRP A 14 -5.44 -9.97 -28.70
N MET A 15 -6.59 -9.62 -28.14
CA MET A 15 -6.65 -8.68 -27.05
C MET A 15 -6.03 -9.37 -25.83
N ALA A 16 -4.80 -9.01 -25.52
CA ALA A 16 -4.23 -9.26 -24.21
C ALA A 16 -5.06 -8.43 -23.21
N CYS A 17 -5.90 -9.11 -22.42
CA CYS A 17 -6.54 -8.52 -21.24
C CYS A 17 -5.45 -8.35 -20.16
N SER A 18 -4.68 -7.30 -20.26
CA SER A 18 -3.80 -6.86 -19.17
C SER A 18 -4.57 -5.87 -18.30
N ASN A 19 -4.61 -6.13 -16.99
CA ASN A 19 -5.05 -5.26 -15.90
C ASN A 19 -6.05 -4.15 -16.26
N LEU A 20 -7.33 -4.54 -16.43
CA LEU A 20 -8.38 -3.62 -16.88
C LEU A 20 -8.95 -2.76 -15.75
N PHE A 21 -8.65 -3.08 -14.49
CA PHE A 21 -9.25 -2.40 -13.36
C PHE A 21 -8.25 -2.28 -12.19
N ARG A 22 -8.15 -1.09 -11.62
CA ARG A 22 -7.31 -0.82 -10.45
C ARG A 22 -8.17 -0.22 -9.33
N ILE A 23 -8.12 -0.84 -8.17
CA ILE A 23 -8.80 -0.39 -6.95
C ILE A 23 -7.74 0.25 -6.06
N ARG A 24 -8.09 1.38 -5.42
CA ARG A 24 -7.25 2.03 -4.42
C ARG A 24 -7.89 1.86 -3.06
N ILE A 25 -7.09 1.43 -2.11
CA ILE A 25 -7.45 1.35 -0.70
C ILE A 25 -6.56 2.34 0.03
N SER A 26 -7.16 3.25 0.77
CA SER A 26 -6.44 4.22 1.60
C SER A 26 -6.90 4.08 3.04
N ASP A 27 -5.98 4.19 3.98
CA ASP A 27 -6.28 4.17 5.41
C ASP A 27 -5.40 5.15 6.17
N GLU A 28 -5.81 5.49 7.39
CA GLU A 28 -5.12 6.38 8.31
C GLU A 28 -5.10 5.77 9.70
N SER A 29 -3.94 5.79 10.35
CA SER A 29 -3.78 5.42 11.74
C SER A 29 -3.09 6.55 12.50
N ILE A 30 -3.46 6.76 13.78
CA ILE A 30 -2.88 7.79 14.62
C ILE A 30 -2.25 7.14 15.84
N THR A 31 -0.97 7.46 16.07
CA THR A 31 -0.20 7.00 17.22
C THR A 31 0.36 8.19 18.00
N THR A 32 0.32 8.13 19.33
CA THR A 32 0.91 9.15 20.20
C THR A 32 2.31 8.74 20.63
N VAL A 33 3.30 9.59 20.35
CA VAL A 33 4.66 9.47 20.89
C VAL A 33 4.80 10.38 22.09
N ASP A 34 4.94 9.80 23.28
CA ASP A 34 5.07 10.57 24.51
C ASP A 34 6.42 11.28 24.60
N SER A 35 6.39 12.49 25.18
CA SER A 35 7.60 13.27 25.45
C SER A 35 8.63 12.47 26.26
N GLY A 36 9.89 12.54 25.81
CA GLY A 36 11.01 11.84 26.45
C GLY A 36 11.10 10.34 26.18
N THR A 37 10.21 9.77 25.37
CA THR A 37 10.32 8.37 24.94
C THR A 37 11.35 8.23 23.82
N LEU A 38 12.09 7.12 23.80
CA LEU A 38 13.00 6.81 22.68
C LEU A 38 12.17 6.42 21.46
N VAL A 39 12.42 7.08 20.33
CA VAL A 39 11.66 6.84 19.08
C VAL A 39 11.78 5.39 18.60
N GLU A 40 12.90 4.73 18.83
CA GLU A 40 13.12 3.32 18.50
C GLU A 40 12.18 2.36 19.26
N GLN A 41 11.61 2.80 20.41
CA GLN A 41 10.63 1.99 21.15
C GLN A 41 9.26 1.99 20.48
N PHE A 42 9.04 2.90 19.53
CA PHE A 42 7.83 3.00 18.74
C PHE A 42 7.95 2.32 17.36
N ALA A 43 9.09 1.73 17.01
CA ALA A 43 9.33 1.12 15.73
C ALA A 43 8.21 0.15 15.31
N GLY A 44 7.59 -0.57 16.27
CA GLY A 44 6.43 -1.44 16.02
C GLY A 44 5.06 -0.73 16.04
N ASP A 45 4.99 0.51 16.55
CA ASP A 45 3.72 1.21 16.82
C ASP A 45 3.52 2.50 16.01
N ILE A 46 4.47 2.92 15.17
CA ILE A 46 4.31 4.13 14.34
C ILE A 46 3.24 3.90 13.28
N GLY A 47 1.98 3.93 13.71
CA GLY A 47 0.82 3.98 12.83
C GLY A 47 0.59 2.75 11.93
N PHE A 48 1.53 1.80 11.92
CA PHE A 48 1.44 0.61 11.09
C PHE A 48 0.80 -0.59 11.81
N GLY A 49 0.61 -0.54 13.14
CA GLY A 49 0.04 -1.64 13.92
C GLY A 49 -1.38 -2.02 13.51
N GLU A 50 -2.20 -1.06 13.11
CA GLU A 50 -3.54 -1.32 12.56
C GLU A 50 -3.47 -1.76 11.08
N PHE A 51 -2.50 -1.28 10.32
CA PHE A 51 -2.26 -1.71 8.95
C PHE A 51 -1.82 -3.18 8.87
N VAL A 52 -1.03 -3.66 9.83
CA VAL A 52 -0.65 -5.07 9.97
C VAL A 52 -1.87 -5.97 10.17
N SER A 53 -2.94 -5.45 10.79
CA SER A 53 -4.18 -6.20 11.00
C SER A 53 -5.18 -6.07 9.86
N MET A 54 -4.91 -5.21 8.85
CA MET A 54 -5.78 -5.06 7.71
C MET A 54 -5.61 -6.26 6.76
N ASP A 55 -6.59 -7.12 6.74
CA ASP A 55 -6.74 -8.11 5.67
C ASP A 55 -7.23 -7.39 4.40
N LEU A 56 -6.27 -6.96 3.57
CA LEU A 56 -6.58 -6.27 2.30
C LEU A 56 -7.52 -7.11 1.42
N THR A 57 -7.44 -8.44 1.52
CA THR A 57 -8.26 -9.35 0.71
C THR A 57 -9.72 -9.39 1.19
N SER A 58 -9.97 -9.04 2.46
CA SER A 58 -11.32 -8.94 3.05
C SER A 58 -11.84 -7.50 3.11
N SER A 59 -11.13 -6.53 2.52
CA SER A 59 -11.56 -5.14 2.51
C SER A 59 -12.95 -4.96 1.89
N ALA A 60 -13.73 -4.04 2.45
CA ALA A 60 -15.06 -3.74 1.96
C ALA A 60 -15.04 -3.24 0.49
N GLU A 61 -13.95 -2.57 0.10
CA GLU A 61 -13.72 -2.08 -1.25
C GLU A 61 -13.63 -3.21 -2.27
N LEU A 62 -12.89 -4.28 -1.96
CA LEU A 62 -12.78 -5.48 -2.82
C LEU A 62 -14.07 -6.28 -2.79
N ALA A 63 -14.64 -6.52 -1.59
CA ALA A 63 -15.87 -7.28 -1.43
C ALA A 63 -17.06 -6.62 -2.15
N ASN A 64 -17.20 -5.31 -2.09
CA ASN A 64 -18.25 -4.55 -2.79
C ASN A 64 -18.14 -4.62 -4.31
N GLN A 65 -16.94 -4.92 -4.82
CA GLN A 65 -16.67 -5.07 -6.25
C GLN A 65 -16.62 -6.56 -6.67
N GLY A 66 -16.88 -7.48 -5.74
CA GLY A 66 -16.90 -8.92 -6.01
C GLY A 66 -15.55 -9.49 -6.41
N VAL A 67 -14.46 -8.87 -5.95
CA VAL A 67 -13.09 -9.31 -6.19
C VAL A 67 -12.72 -10.37 -5.15
N GLU A 68 -12.27 -11.53 -5.62
CA GLU A 68 -11.73 -12.59 -4.78
C GLU A 68 -10.19 -12.54 -4.76
N PRO A 69 -9.51 -13.11 -3.74
CA PRO A 69 -8.04 -13.12 -3.67
C PRO A 69 -7.36 -13.64 -4.94
N GLY A 70 -7.96 -14.61 -5.62
CA GLY A 70 -7.46 -15.17 -6.88
C GLY A 70 -7.62 -14.26 -8.11
N ASP A 71 -8.31 -13.15 -7.98
CA ASP A 71 -8.48 -12.14 -9.02
C ASP A 71 -7.47 -10.99 -8.91
N ILE A 72 -6.70 -10.93 -7.81
CA ILE A 72 -5.64 -9.95 -7.58
C ILE A 72 -4.44 -10.29 -8.47
N SER A 73 -3.90 -9.31 -9.18
CA SER A 73 -2.80 -9.50 -10.13
C SER A 73 -1.56 -8.66 -9.87
N GLU A 74 -1.73 -7.50 -9.26
CA GLU A 74 -0.65 -6.57 -8.94
C GLU A 74 -1.07 -5.75 -7.71
N VAL A 75 -0.18 -5.59 -6.75
CA VAL A 75 -0.39 -4.74 -5.57
C VAL A 75 0.84 -3.88 -5.36
N PHE A 76 0.66 -2.55 -5.38
CA PHE A 76 1.73 -1.59 -5.15
C PHE A 76 1.30 -0.56 -4.11
N MET A 77 2.25 -0.12 -3.29
CA MET A 77 2.07 1.08 -2.48
C MET A 77 2.19 2.31 -3.39
N GLU A 78 1.17 3.19 -3.38
CA GLU A 78 1.16 4.42 -4.18
C GLU A 78 1.50 5.67 -3.36
N ASN A 79 1.24 5.63 -2.05
CA ASN A 79 1.56 6.72 -1.13
C ASN A 79 1.81 6.21 0.28
N LEU A 80 2.72 6.85 0.99
CA LEU A 80 2.95 6.72 2.41
C LEU A 80 3.40 8.06 2.97
N GLU A 81 2.70 8.55 3.99
CA GLU A 81 2.94 9.84 4.62
C GLU A 81 2.87 9.73 6.14
N LEU A 82 3.69 10.49 6.82
CA LEU A 82 3.57 10.77 8.25
C LEU A 82 3.28 12.26 8.46
N GLU A 83 2.35 12.56 9.35
CA GLU A 83 2.00 13.94 9.72
C GLU A 83 1.93 14.10 11.24
N ALA A 84 2.63 15.10 11.78
CA ALA A 84 2.44 15.56 13.14
C ALA A 84 1.11 16.33 13.25
N VAL A 85 0.06 15.69 13.77
CA VAL A 85 -1.29 16.27 13.85
C VAL A 85 -1.52 17.01 15.18
N SER A 86 -0.73 16.72 16.20
CA SER A 86 -0.75 17.37 17.51
C SER A 86 0.66 17.38 18.12
N PRO A 87 1.07 18.45 18.78
CA PRO A 87 0.38 19.73 18.96
C PRO A 87 0.37 20.58 17.70
N THR A 88 -0.48 21.61 17.64
CA THR A 88 -0.50 22.56 16.52
C THR A 88 0.88 23.20 16.33
N GLY A 89 1.41 23.10 15.10
CA GLY A 89 2.76 23.57 14.75
C GLY A 89 3.88 22.61 15.18
N GLY A 90 3.53 21.39 15.60
CA GLY A 90 4.49 20.31 15.78
C GLY A 90 5.10 19.87 14.46
N ASP A 91 6.24 19.20 14.53
CA ASP A 91 6.92 18.59 13.39
C ASP A 91 7.45 17.19 13.76
N LEU A 92 8.10 16.54 12.83
CA LEU A 92 8.68 15.21 12.99
C LEU A 92 10.22 15.24 13.05
N SER A 93 10.83 16.40 13.31
CA SER A 93 12.29 16.59 13.30
C SER A 93 13.05 15.79 14.36
N PHE A 94 12.36 15.18 15.32
CA PHE A 94 12.95 14.24 16.29
C PHE A 94 13.20 12.84 15.67
N ILE A 95 12.66 12.55 14.48
CA ILE A 95 12.92 11.33 13.72
C ILE A 95 14.11 11.60 12.78
N ASP A 96 15.09 10.71 12.78
CA ASP A 96 16.24 10.78 11.87
C ASP A 96 15.98 9.95 10.60
N SER A 97 15.42 8.75 10.74
CA SER A 97 15.05 7.89 9.60
C SER A 97 13.94 6.90 9.95
N VAL A 98 13.19 6.51 8.94
CA VAL A 98 12.21 5.41 8.99
C VAL A 98 12.34 4.57 7.73
N ASP A 99 12.56 3.27 7.92
CA ASP A 99 12.49 2.24 6.88
C ASP A 99 11.29 1.34 7.14
N VAL A 100 10.47 1.10 6.13
CA VAL A 100 9.28 0.26 6.21
C VAL A 100 9.46 -0.97 5.36
N TYR A 101 9.26 -2.13 5.97
CA TYR A 101 9.42 -3.44 5.35
C TYR A 101 8.10 -4.20 5.36
N VAL A 102 7.96 -5.12 4.41
CA VAL A 102 6.92 -6.13 4.39
C VAL A 102 7.53 -7.51 4.63
N GLU A 103 6.81 -8.34 5.39
CA GLU A 103 7.15 -9.74 5.63
C GLU A 103 5.91 -10.62 5.52
N ALA A 104 6.09 -11.87 5.10
CA ALA A 104 5.08 -12.92 5.16
C ALA A 104 5.77 -14.28 5.31
N PRO A 105 5.06 -15.33 5.78
CA PRO A 105 5.61 -16.67 5.85
C PRO A 105 6.15 -17.12 4.48
N ASP A 106 7.34 -17.68 4.48
CA ASP A 106 8.03 -18.21 3.29
C ASP A 106 8.41 -17.13 2.23
N LEU A 107 8.20 -15.84 2.52
CA LEU A 107 8.61 -14.72 1.68
C LEU A 107 9.74 -13.91 2.36
N PRO A 108 10.64 -13.29 1.60
CA PRO A 108 11.70 -12.47 2.18
C PRO A 108 11.16 -11.19 2.82
N ARG A 109 11.84 -10.67 3.84
CA ARG A 109 11.65 -9.30 4.32
C ARG A 109 12.15 -8.33 3.25
N VAL A 110 11.32 -7.41 2.78
CA VAL A 110 11.64 -6.48 1.69
C VAL A 110 11.30 -5.06 2.09
N LEU A 111 12.22 -4.12 1.83
CA LEU A 111 12.01 -2.68 1.98
C LEU A 111 10.97 -2.22 0.95
N ILE A 112 9.95 -1.48 1.39
CA ILE A 112 8.89 -0.96 0.54
C ILE A 112 8.79 0.56 0.55
N ALA A 113 9.29 1.20 1.59
CA ALA A 113 9.35 2.65 1.70
C ALA A 113 10.46 3.09 2.65
N SER A 114 11.04 4.25 2.41
CA SER A 114 12.05 4.85 3.29
C SER A 114 11.95 6.36 3.33
N GLN A 115 12.40 6.95 4.45
CA GLN A 115 12.56 8.39 4.60
C GLN A 115 13.66 8.70 5.60
N ASP A 116 14.58 9.59 5.23
CA ASP A 116 15.74 10.02 6.03
C ASP A 116 15.88 11.55 6.16
N ASP A 117 14.87 12.29 5.71
CA ASP A 117 14.82 13.74 5.80
C ASP A 117 13.53 14.19 6.47
N PHE A 118 13.62 14.59 7.74
CA PHE A 118 12.51 15.10 8.56
C PHE A 118 12.81 16.55 8.99
N PRO A 119 12.55 17.54 8.11
CA PRO A 119 12.96 18.92 8.34
C PRO A 119 12.20 19.56 9.51
N GLU A 120 12.90 20.39 10.30
CA GLU A 120 12.30 21.21 11.34
C GLU A 120 11.19 22.13 10.76
N GLY A 121 10.07 22.20 11.46
CA GLY A 121 8.92 23.03 11.07
C GLY A 121 8.05 22.44 9.95
N GLN A 122 8.34 21.23 9.49
CA GLN A 122 7.53 20.50 8.51
C GLN A 122 6.72 19.41 9.19
N ALA A 123 5.40 19.62 9.26
CA ALA A 123 4.51 18.66 9.92
C ALA A 123 4.24 17.39 9.09
N LEU A 124 4.24 17.49 7.75
CA LEU A 124 3.93 16.40 6.83
C LEU A 124 5.19 15.98 6.06
N VAL A 125 5.48 14.69 6.06
CA VAL A 125 6.61 14.09 5.32
C VAL A 125 6.11 12.90 4.51
N THR A 126 6.49 12.87 3.22
CA THR A 126 6.13 11.81 2.27
C THR A 126 7.33 10.91 2.04
N PHE A 127 7.11 9.61 2.05
CA PHE A 127 8.16 8.60 1.89
C PHE A 127 8.55 8.38 0.43
N THR A 128 9.81 8.01 0.23
CA THR A 128 10.27 7.40 -1.01
C THR A 128 9.80 5.96 -1.04
N LEU A 129 9.08 5.58 -2.08
CA LEU A 129 8.55 4.23 -2.26
C LEU A 129 9.47 3.39 -3.13
N GLU A 130 9.61 2.11 -2.77
CA GLU A 130 10.27 1.11 -3.61
C GLU A 130 9.25 0.48 -4.58
N ASP A 131 9.69 0.15 -5.79
CA ASP A 131 8.85 -0.50 -6.82
C ASP A 131 8.78 -2.01 -6.54
N VAL A 132 8.07 -2.38 -5.48
CA VAL A 132 7.88 -3.77 -5.02
C VAL A 132 6.45 -4.21 -5.27
N ASP A 133 6.29 -5.33 -5.97
CA ASP A 133 4.99 -5.99 -6.10
C ASP A 133 4.66 -6.74 -4.80
N LEU A 134 3.62 -6.29 -4.11
CA LEU A 134 3.15 -6.83 -2.84
C LEU A 134 2.13 -7.98 -2.99
N THR A 135 1.84 -8.42 -4.22
CA THR A 135 0.77 -9.40 -4.50
C THR A 135 0.93 -10.67 -3.68
N ASP A 136 2.11 -11.29 -3.67
CA ASP A 136 2.35 -12.54 -2.94
C ASP A 136 2.24 -12.36 -1.43
N TYR A 137 2.59 -11.17 -0.90
CA TYR A 137 2.45 -10.85 0.52
C TYR A 137 0.98 -10.67 0.91
N VAL A 138 0.21 -9.94 0.10
CA VAL A 138 -1.21 -9.65 0.36
C VAL A 138 -2.08 -10.91 0.32
N VAL A 139 -1.77 -11.87 -0.55
CA VAL A 139 -2.53 -13.13 -0.65
C VAL A 139 -2.02 -14.21 0.31
N SER A 140 -0.96 -13.97 1.07
CA SER A 140 -0.46 -14.88 2.11
C SER A 140 -1.43 -14.97 3.29
N GLU A 141 -1.33 -16.04 4.09
CA GLU A 141 -2.18 -16.22 5.29
C GLU A 141 -1.97 -15.16 6.36
N SER A 142 -0.77 -14.57 6.41
CA SER A 142 -0.45 -13.45 7.31
C SER A 142 0.66 -12.61 6.69
N MET A 143 0.37 -11.34 6.46
CA MET A 143 1.35 -10.33 6.07
C MET A 143 1.58 -9.41 7.28
N THR A 144 2.83 -9.01 7.50
CA THR A 144 3.18 -8.03 8.52
C THR A 144 4.00 -6.91 7.92
N PHE A 145 3.77 -5.68 8.42
CA PHE A 145 4.67 -4.57 8.19
C PHE A 145 5.58 -4.43 9.41
N ASP A 146 6.83 -4.20 9.16
CA ASP A 146 7.85 -3.98 10.17
C ASP A 146 8.56 -2.66 9.86
N THR A 147 8.93 -1.91 10.91
CA THR A 147 9.56 -0.61 10.75
C THR A 147 10.86 -0.53 11.54
N ASP A 148 11.92 -0.11 10.87
CA ASP A 148 13.15 0.31 11.53
C ASP A 148 13.13 1.84 11.64
N VAL A 149 13.15 2.36 12.86
CA VAL A 149 13.10 3.80 13.13
C VAL A 149 14.33 4.20 13.92
N SER A 150 14.93 5.33 13.57
CA SER A 150 15.97 5.98 14.35
C SER A 150 15.63 7.44 14.61
N GLY A 151 16.12 7.99 15.72
CA GLY A 151 15.90 9.39 16.04
C GLY A 151 16.12 9.74 17.50
N ASN A 152 15.59 10.86 17.89
CA ASN A 152 15.73 11.45 19.21
C ASN A 152 14.42 11.36 20.00
N ARG A 153 14.46 11.80 21.23
CA ARG A 153 13.26 11.91 22.07
C ARG A 153 12.52 13.18 21.73
N PRO A 154 11.21 13.15 21.46
CA PRO A 154 10.45 14.37 21.30
C PRO A 154 10.41 15.18 22.62
N ASP A 155 10.51 16.49 22.50
CA ASP A 155 10.44 17.40 23.65
C ASP A 155 9.01 17.49 24.23
N GLN A 156 8.01 17.19 23.42
CA GLN A 156 6.59 17.18 23.77
C GLN A 156 5.89 15.97 23.16
N SER A 157 4.80 15.55 23.80
CA SER A 157 3.96 14.47 23.27
C SER A 157 3.41 14.86 21.89
N THR A 158 3.58 13.99 20.90
CA THR A 158 3.23 14.26 19.51
C THR A 158 2.33 13.15 18.99
N ASP A 159 1.15 13.52 18.47
CA ASP A 159 0.30 12.60 17.72
C ASP A 159 0.75 12.59 16.26
N ILE A 160 1.03 11.40 15.76
CA ILE A 160 1.48 11.16 14.40
C ILE A 160 0.39 10.40 13.65
N ALA A 161 -0.10 10.97 12.56
CA ALA A 161 -0.94 10.26 11.61
C ALA A 161 -0.07 9.62 10.54
N ALA A 162 -0.21 8.31 10.35
CA ALA A 162 0.34 7.58 9.21
C ALA A 162 -0.79 7.37 8.20
N ARG A 163 -0.59 7.81 6.95
CA ARG A 163 -1.53 7.63 5.84
C ARG A 163 -0.87 6.87 4.73
N PHE A 164 -1.58 5.89 4.21
CA PHE A 164 -1.09 5.14 3.07
C PHE A 164 -2.18 4.92 2.02
N THR A 165 -1.75 4.64 0.81
CA THR A 165 -2.61 4.22 -0.30
C THR A 165 -1.96 3.06 -1.02
N VAL A 166 -2.74 1.98 -1.20
CA VAL A 166 -2.34 0.79 -1.96
C VAL A 166 -3.21 0.69 -3.20
N ALA A 167 -2.58 0.44 -4.34
CA ALA A 167 -3.26 0.17 -5.59
C ALA A 167 -3.27 -1.34 -5.87
N ILE A 168 -4.44 -1.89 -6.13
CA ILE A 168 -4.67 -3.30 -6.39
C ILE A 168 -5.16 -3.46 -7.82
N GLY A 169 -4.37 -4.15 -8.64
CA GLY A 169 -4.76 -4.57 -9.99
C GLY A 169 -5.64 -5.82 -9.93
N VAL A 170 -6.71 -5.82 -10.72
CA VAL A 170 -7.66 -6.94 -10.78
C VAL A 170 -7.67 -7.52 -12.19
N THR A 171 -7.63 -8.85 -12.28
CA THR A 171 -7.67 -9.57 -13.55
C THR A 171 -9.01 -9.40 -14.25
N GLY A 172 -9.01 -9.48 -15.60
CA GLY A 172 -10.22 -9.34 -16.40
C GLY A 172 -11.31 -10.40 -16.12
N LYS A 173 -10.97 -11.51 -15.44
CA LYS A 173 -11.97 -12.51 -15.02
C LYS A 173 -12.85 -11.97 -13.89
N GLY A 174 -12.27 -11.34 -12.88
CA GLY A 174 -13.02 -10.71 -11.79
C GLY A 174 -13.90 -9.55 -12.28
N ALA A 175 -13.39 -8.74 -13.20
CA ALA A 175 -14.14 -7.62 -13.79
C ALA A 175 -15.32 -8.08 -14.65
N CYS A 176 -15.22 -9.21 -15.35
CA CYS A 176 -16.30 -9.74 -16.20
C CYS A 176 -17.38 -10.50 -15.42
N ALA A 177 -17.07 -11.13 -14.29
CA ALA A 177 -18.03 -11.84 -13.46
C ALA A 177 -19.12 -10.89 -12.93
N ASN A 178 -18.77 -9.67 -12.56
CA ASN A 178 -19.69 -8.62 -12.13
C ASN A 178 -20.57 -8.04 -13.26
N ALA A 179 -20.05 -8.00 -14.51
CA ALA A 179 -20.79 -7.43 -15.63
C ALA A 179 -21.91 -8.34 -16.16
N THR A 180 -21.85 -9.64 -15.86
CA THR A 180 -22.82 -10.62 -16.36
C THR A 180 -23.95 -10.93 -15.38
N GLY A 181 -23.96 -10.34 -14.18
CA GLY A 181 -25.12 -10.30 -13.29
C GLY A 181 -25.78 -11.66 -13.04
N ASN A 182 -25.01 -12.71 -12.79
CA ASN A 182 -25.59 -13.98 -12.42
C ASN A 182 -25.87 -13.98 -10.90
N ARG A 183 -27.10 -13.59 -10.57
CA ARG A 183 -27.71 -13.72 -9.24
C ARG A 183 -28.26 -15.11 -9.05
#